data_38016958fdfd4090f76bd903410cf89a
#
_entry.id   38016958fdfd4090f76bd903410cf89a
#
_cell.length_a   1.000
_cell.length_b   1.000
_cell.length_c   1.000
_cell.angle_alpha   90.00
_cell.angle_beta   90.00
_cell.angle_gamma   90.00
#
_symmetry.space_group_name_H-M   'P 1'
#
loop_
_entity.id
_entity.type
_entity.pdbx_description
1 polymer ?
#
loop_
_entity_poly.entity_id
_entity_poly.type
_entity_poly.pdbx_seq_one_letter_code
_entity_poly.pdbx_strand_id
1 'polypeptide(L)'
;MTDLRLIVRQTADVLRRFGALEDLDYEKVQALGRDMALLEVAGEWYRSAAERHAAAGVGARGIVSSVRADAGMLGQVLTLAMRPFLSRCAEVLQQRADLTIWTHPHCPLCGGEPDLAVITPAAERHLICSRCTLRWKFEPLTCPYCRNAERSLITSFATSDGQYRVYACDVCHRYLKAYDARRATRPVMPMVDGVATLPLDAAAMQRGYSG
;
A
#
# COMPACT_ATOMS: atom_id res chain seq x y z
N MET A 1 16.46 -4.28 -19.12
CA MET A 1 15.09 -4.12 -19.64
C MET A 1 14.38 -5.43 -19.93
N THR A 2 15.10 -6.53 -20.20
CA THR A 2 14.53 -7.86 -20.47
C THR A 2 13.86 -8.48 -19.25
N ASP A 3 14.40 -8.23 -18.07
CA ASP A 3 13.93 -8.84 -16.81
C ASP A 3 12.57 -8.30 -16.34
N LEU A 4 12.28 -7.01 -16.56
CA LEU A 4 10.99 -6.43 -16.19
C LEU A 4 9.84 -7.01 -17.02
N ARG A 5 10.07 -7.25 -18.32
CA ARG A 5 9.08 -7.89 -19.21
C ARG A 5 8.83 -9.36 -18.82
N LEU A 6 9.87 -10.03 -18.34
CA LEU A 6 9.78 -11.40 -17.85
C LEU A 6 8.95 -11.45 -16.56
N ILE A 7 9.23 -10.57 -15.60
CA ILE A 7 8.48 -10.46 -14.33
C ILE A 7 7.01 -10.18 -14.64
N VAL A 8 6.70 -9.21 -15.51
CA VAL A 8 5.31 -8.87 -15.87
C VAL A 8 4.60 -10.05 -16.53
N ARG A 9 5.25 -10.79 -17.44
CA ARG A 9 4.66 -11.99 -18.07
C ARG A 9 4.37 -13.08 -17.06
N GLN A 10 5.24 -13.30 -16.11
CA GLN A 10 5.10 -14.38 -15.13
C GLN A 10 4.13 -14.03 -14.02
N THR A 11 4.06 -12.76 -13.63
CA THR A 11 2.97 -12.27 -12.79
C THR A 11 1.62 -12.48 -13.50
N ALA A 12 1.53 -12.18 -14.80
CA ALA A 12 0.33 -12.44 -15.60
C ALA A 12 0.01 -13.94 -15.73
N ASP A 13 1.01 -14.83 -15.75
CA ASP A 13 0.81 -16.29 -15.78
C ASP A 13 0.33 -16.83 -14.43
N VAL A 14 0.84 -16.30 -13.32
CA VAL A 14 0.32 -16.59 -11.98
C VAL A 14 -1.13 -16.13 -11.88
N LEU A 15 -1.43 -14.89 -12.30
CA LEU A 15 -2.78 -14.34 -12.28
C LEU A 15 -3.77 -15.14 -13.14
N ARG A 16 -3.35 -15.64 -14.31
CA ARG A 16 -4.17 -16.52 -15.16
C ARG A 16 -4.47 -17.89 -14.53
N ARG A 17 -3.58 -18.40 -13.68
CA ARG A 17 -3.81 -19.67 -12.93
C ARG A 17 -4.88 -19.53 -11.85
N PHE A 18 -5.14 -18.33 -11.35
CA PHE A 18 -6.20 -18.06 -10.38
C PHE A 18 -7.58 -17.79 -11.03
N GLY A 19 -7.70 -17.94 -12.37
CA GLY A 19 -8.93 -17.71 -13.12
C GLY A 19 -9.08 -16.27 -13.60
N ALA A 20 -10.07 -16.03 -14.42
CA ALA A 20 -10.41 -14.68 -14.86
C ALA A 20 -10.81 -13.83 -13.65
N LEU A 21 -10.41 -12.55 -13.64
CA LEU A 21 -10.77 -11.61 -12.57
C LEU A 21 -12.29 -11.49 -12.37
N GLU A 22 -13.06 -11.88 -13.39
CA GLU A 22 -14.52 -11.90 -13.40
C GLU A 22 -15.10 -13.05 -12.55
N ASP A 23 -14.33 -14.13 -12.35
CA ASP A 23 -14.74 -15.32 -11.58
C ASP A 23 -14.30 -15.27 -10.11
N LEU A 24 -13.76 -14.14 -9.63
CA LEU A 24 -13.35 -13.97 -8.24
C LEU A 24 -14.60 -13.85 -7.35
N ASP A 25 -14.90 -14.94 -6.66
CA ASP A 25 -15.85 -14.92 -5.55
C ASP A 25 -15.21 -14.43 -4.25
N TYR A 26 -16.04 -14.19 -3.23
CA TYR A 26 -15.60 -13.70 -1.93
C TYR A 26 -14.58 -14.62 -1.25
N GLU A 27 -14.74 -15.94 -1.37
CA GLU A 27 -13.84 -16.91 -0.73
C GLU A 27 -12.46 -16.90 -1.39
N LYS A 28 -12.41 -16.82 -2.72
CA LYS A 28 -11.16 -16.67 -3.48
C LYS A 28 -10.45 -15.36 -3.17
N VAL A 29 -11.19 -14.26 -3.04
CA VAL A 29 -10.64 -12.95 -2.66
C VAL A 29 -10.09 -13.01 -1.24
N GLN A 30 -10.78 -13.63 -0.29
CA GLN A 30 -10.27 -13.84 1.08
C GLN A 30 -9.06 -14.76 1.11
N ALA A 31 -9.06 -15.83 0.33
CA ALA A 31 -7.91 -16.74 0.23
C ALA A 31 -6.68 -16.01 -0.33
N LEU A 32 -6.85 -15.22 -1.39
CA LEU A 32 -5.79 -14.35 -1.95
C LEU A 32 -5.29 -13.31 -0.94
N GLY A 33 -6.18 -12.73 -0.14
CA GLY A 33 -5.81 -11.76 0.89
C GLY A 33 -5.07 -12.38 2.08
N ARG A 34 -5.37 -13.63 2.43
CA ARG A 34 -4.67 -14.38 3.48
C ARG A 34 -3.36 -14.96 3.00
N ASP A 35 -3.27 -15.29 1.73
CA ASP A 35 -2.08 -15.86 1.12
C ASP A 35 -1.07 -14.74 0.77
N MET A 36 -0.50 -14.13 1.81
CA MET A 36 0.74 -13.35 1.71
C MET A 36 1.87 -14.19 1.07
N ALA A 37 1.70 -15.51 1.01
CA ALA A 37 2.51 -16.43 0.24
C ALA A 37 2.65 -16.03 -1.24
N LEU A 38 1.72 -15.26 -1.83
CA LEU A 38 1.91 -14.75 -3.19
C LEU A 38 3.11 -13.79 -3.31
N LEU A 39 3.37 -12.96 -2.29
CA LEU A 39 4.57 -12.12 -2.26
C LEU A 39 5.81 -12.94 -1.89
N GLU A 40 5.68 -13.94 -1.03
CA GLU A 40 6.75 -14.88 -0.70
C GLU A 40 7.07 -15.79 -1.90
N VAL A 41 6.06 -16.35 -2.57
CA VAL A 41 6.22 -17.13 -3.81
C VAL A 41 6.83 -16.30 -4.92
N ALA A 42 6.43 -15.05 -5.11
CA ALA A 42 7.08 -14.15 -6.05
C ALA A 42 8.53 -13.84 -5.65
N GLY A 43 8.81 -13.70 -4.35
CA GLY A 43 10.15 -13.50 -3.81
C GLY A 43 11.04 -14.75 -3.93
N GLU A 44 10.51 -15.95 -3.65
CA GLU A 44 11.21 -17.23 -3.83
C GLU A 44 11.45 -17.52 -5.31
N TRP A 45 10.47 -17.25 -6.13
CA TRP A 45 10.59 -17.42 -7.57
C TRP A 45 11.65 -16.50 -8.16
N TYR A 46 11.73 -15.23 -7.71
CA TYR A 46 12.76 -14.30 -8.12
C TYR A 46 14.15 -14.75 -7.67
N ARG A 47 14.30 -15.20 -6.44
CA ARG A 47 15.57 -15.78 -5.94
C ARG A 47 16.00 -16.97 -6.78
N SER A 48 15.09 -17.88 -7.06
CA SER A 48 15.32 -19.05 -7.92
C SER A 48 15.65 -18.67 -9.37
N ALA A 49 15.05 -17.60 -9.92
CA ALA A 49 15.39 -17.08 -11.24
C ALA A 49 16.77 -16.43 -11.24
N ALA A 50 17.12 -15.66 -10.22
CA ALA A 50 18.44 -15.05 -10.07
C ALA A 50 19.55 -16.11 -9.93
N GLU A 51 19.30 -17.19 -9.19
CA GLU A 51 20.21 -18.33 -9.04
C GLU A 51 20.40 -19.08 -10.36
N ARG A 52 19.34 -19.30 -11.14
CA ARG A 52 19.44 -19.93 -12.49
C ARG A 52 20.24 -19.07 -13.46
N HIS A 53 20.09 -17.75 -13.44
CA HIS A 53 20.89 -16.84 -14.25
C HIS A 53 22.36 -16.80 -13.81
N ALA A 54 22.62 -16.89 -12.50
CA ALA A 54 23.97 -16.99 -11.96
C ALA A 54 24.68 -18.31 -12.39
N ALA A 55 23.94 -19.42 -12.38
CA ALA A 55 24.45 -20.73 -12.83
C ALA A 55 24.70 -20.79 -14.34
N ALA A 56 24.01 -19.97 -15.14
CA ALA A 56 24.18 -19.93 -16.60
C ALA A 56 25.42 -19.12 -17.08
N GLY A 57 26.30 -18.69 -16.16
CA GLY A 57 27.62 -18.14 -16.52
C GLY A 57 27.60 -16.72 -17.13
N VAL A 58 26.48 -16.04 -17.17
CA VAL A 58 26.36 -14.65 -17.61
C VAL A 58 26.78 -13.75 -16.46
N GLY A 59 28.03 -13.30 -16.48
CA GLY A 59 28.64 -12.21 -15.69
C GLY A 59 28.02 -11.82 -14.33
N ALA A 60 27.69 -12.80 -13.51
CA ALA A 60 26.82 -12.71 -12.34
C ALA A 60 27.35 -11.82 -11.19
N ARG A 61 28.65 -11.48 -11.15
CA ARG A 61 29.21 -10.73 -10.01
C ARG A 61 28.68 -9.29 -9.91
N GLY A 62 28.40 -8.66 -11.03
CA GLY A 62 27.83 -7.30 -11.04
C GLY A 62 26.34 -7.27 -10.73
N ILE A 63 25.58 -8.26 -11.22
CA ILE A 63 24.11 -8.32 -11.07
C ILE A 63 23.73 -8.79 -9.67
N VAL A 64 24.44 -9.77 -9.10
CA VAL A 64 24.12 -10.29 -7.75
C VAL A 64 24.46 -9.30 -6.64
N SER A 65 25.51 -8.49 -6.81
CA SER A 65 25.80 -7.43 -5.83
C SER A 65 24.81 -6.26 -5.92
N SER A 66 24.36 -5.88 -7.13
CA SER A 66 23.31 -4.88 -7.32
C SER A 66 21.95 -5.37 -6.84
N VAL A 67 21.60 -6.63 -7.09
CA VAL A 67 20.34 -7.24 -6.64
C VAL A 67 20.25 -7.36 -5.12
N ARG A 68 21.35 -7.59 -4.41
CA ARG A 68 21.35 -7.53 -2.94
C ARG A 68 21.16 -6.11 -2.38
N ALA A 69 21.67 -5.11 -3.07
CA ALA A 69 21.43 -3.71 -2.74
C ALA A 69 19.99 -3.26 -3.05
N ASP A 70 19.35 -3.90 -4.03
CA ASP A 70 18.05 -3.51 -4.58
C ASP A 70 16.86 -4.39 -4.11
N ALA A 71 17.02 -5.20 -3.06
CA ALA A 71 15.90 -5.99 -2.52
C ALA A 71 14.67 -5.11 -2.17
N GLY A 72 14.91 -3.89 -1.70
CA GLY A 72 13.86 -2.90 -1.47
C GLY A 72 13.18 -2.43 -2.76
N MET A 73 13.96 -2.17 -3.81
CA MET A 73 13.44 -1.76 -5.12
C MET A 73 12.61 -2.87 -5.76
N LEU A 74 13.04 -4.13 -5.65
CA LEU A 74 12.29 -5.27 -6.14
C LEU A 74 10.94 -5.39 -5.43
N GLY A 75 10.90 -5.28 -4.11
CA GLY A 75 9.66 -5.27 -3.33
C GLY A 75 8.70 -4.17 -3.78
N GLN A 76 9.23 -2.98 -4.09
CA GLN A 76 8.43 -1.87 -4.62
C GLN A 76 7.88 -2.19 -6.01
N VAL A 77 8.71 -2.73 -6.92
CA VAL A 77 8.27 -3.11 -8.27
C VAL A 77 7.20 -4.19 -8.23
N LEU A 78 7.36 -5.22 -7.39
CA LEU A 78 6.34 -6.26 -7.19
C LEU A 78 5.04 -5.68 -6.63
N THR A 79 5.12 -4.81 -5.64
CA THR A 79 3.96 -4.13 -5.06
C THR A 79 3.21 -3.32 -6.12
N LEU A 80 3.92 -2.57 -6.96
CA LEU A 80 3.33 -1.80 -8.05
C LEU A 80 2.72 -2.70 -9.12
N ALA A 81 3.40 -3.79 -9.50
CA ALA A 81 2.90 -4.75 -10.49
C ALA A 81 1.63 -5.49 -10.01
N MET A 82 1.55 -5.78 -8.71
CA MET A 82 0.37 -6.43 -8.09
C MET A 82 -0.79 -5.47 -7.80
N ARG A 83 -0.54 -4.18 -7.78
CA ARG A 83 -1.53 -3.17 -7.37
C ARG A 83 -2.85 -3.22 -8.17
N PRO A 84 -2.87 -3.30 -9.51
CA PRO A 84 -4.14 -3.37 -10.25
C PRO A 84 -5.00 -4.58 -9.85
N PHE A 85 -4.36 -5.72 -9.65
CA PHE A 85 -5.04 -6.95 -9.22
C PHE A 85 -5.60 -6.81 -7.80
N LEU A 86 -4.77 -6.37 -6.86
CA LEU A 86 -5.20 -6.16 -5.48
C LEU A 86 -6.29 -5.09 -5.37
N SER A 87 -6.23 -4.03 -6.19
CA SER A 87 -7.28 -3.00 -6.24
C SER A 87 -8.61 -3.59 -6.73
N ARG A 88 -8.57 -4.47 -7.71
CA ARG A 88 -9.79 -5.16 -8.17
C ARG A 88 -10.38 -6.07 -7.10
N CYS A 89 -9.54 -6.82 -6.38
CA CYS A 89 -9.98 -7.59 -5.22
C CYS A 89 -10.60 -6.69 -4.13
N ALA A 90 -10.03 -5.51 -3.90
CA ALA A 90 -10.54 -4.54 -2.94
C ALA A 90 -11.93 -4.01 -3.32
N GLU A 91 -12.17 -3.72 -4.60
CA GLU A 91 -13.49 -3.32 -5.10
C GLU A 91 -14.56 -4.39 -4.83
N VAL A 92 -14.24 -5.66 -5.13
CA VAL A 92 -15.15 -6.79 -4.88
C VAL A 92 -15.43 -6.96 -3.38
N LEU A 93 -14.39 -6.85 -2.54
CA LEU A 93 -14.53 -6.98 -1.09
C LEU A 93 -15.41 -5.87 -0.50
N GLN A 94 -15.20 -4.62 -0.93
CA GLN A 94 -16.00 -3.48 -0.47
C GLN A 94 -17.49 -3.62 -0.77
N GLN A 95 -17.85 -4.33 -1.85
CA GLN A 95 -19.25 -4.55 -2.24
C GLN A 95 -19.91 -5.71 -1.49
N ARG A 96 -19.13 -6.65 -0.95
CA ARG A 96 -19.61 -7.93 -0.42
C ARG A 96 -19.40 -8.14 1.08
N ALA A 97 -18.52 -7.35 1.69
CA ALA A 97 -18.20 -7.48 3.11
C ALA A 97 -18.54 -6.20 3.87
N ASP A 98 -19.08 -6.37 5.08
CA ASP A 98 -19.21 -5.29 6.02
C ASP A 98 -17.87 -5.03 6.71
N LEU A 99 -17.17 -3.99 6.28
CA LEU A 99 -15.88 -3.59 6.84
C LEU A 99 -16.02 -2.67 8.07
N THR A 100 -17.23 -2.36 8.51
CA THR A 100 -17.46 -1.48 9.68
C THR A 100 -17.02 -2.13 10.99
N ILE A 101 -17.01 -3.46 11.03
CA ILE A 101 -16.53 -4.24 12.18
C ILE A 101 -15.00 -4.34 12.28
N TRP A 102 -14.27 -3.90 11.23
CA TRP A 102 -12.81 -3.98 11.20
C TRP A 102 -12.20 -2.80 11.95
N THR A 103 -11.54 -3.07 13.07
CA THR A 103 -10.94 -2.04 13.96
C THR A 103 -9.41 -2.02 13.93
N HIS A 104 -8.78 -2.85 13.10
CA HIS A 104 -7.33 -2.94 13.02
C HIS A 104 -6.73 -1.85 12.11
N PRO A 105 -5.48 -1.43 12.36
CA PRO A 105 -4.82 -0.40 11.57
C PRO A 105 -4.33 -0.88 10.20
N HIS A 106 -4.24 -2.21 9.97
CA HIS A 106 -3.81 -2.76 8.68
C HIS A 106 -5.00 -3.11 7.80
N CYS A 107 -4.74 -3.20 6.52
CA CYS A 107 -5.74 -3.51 5.50
C CYS A 107 -6.37 -4.91 5.75
N PRO A 108 -7.70 -5.01 5.80
CA PRO A 108 -8.37 -6.29 5.99
C PRO A 108 -8.20 -7.28 4.82
N LEU A 109 -7.81 -6.79 3.64
CA LEU A 109 -7.60 -7.64 2.46
C LEU A 109 -6.17 -8.17 2.37
N CYS A 110 -5.17 -7.27 2.39
CA CYS A 110 -3.78 -7.64 2.06
C CYS A 110 -2.79 -7.41 3.22
N GLY A 111 -3.27 -7.03 4.41
CA GLY A 111 -2.42 -6.73 5.56
C GLY A 111 -1.50 -5.51 5.40
N GLY A 112 -1.62 -4.77 4.29
CA GLY A 112 -0.79 -3.58 4.03
C GLY A 112 -1.08 -2.43 5.00
N GLU A 113 -0.08 -1.59 5.23
CA GLU A 113 -0.23 -0.36 6.01
C GLU A 113 -0.93 0.73 5.19
N PRO A 114 -1.63 1.68 5.83
CA PRO A 114 -2.15 2.86 5.16
C PRO A 114 -1.02 3.83 4.81
N ASP A 115 -1.15 4.54 3.69
CA ASP A 115 -0.31 5.69 3.30
C ASP A 115 -1.11 6.97 3.13
N LEU A 116 -2.43 6.86 3.10
CA LEU A 116 -3.35 7.98 3.00
C LEU A 116 -4.60 7.70 3.84
N ALA A 117 -5.24 8.74 4.30
CA ALA A 117 -6.58 8.68 4.90
C ALA A 117 -7.54 9.61 4.17
N VAL A 118 -8.83 9.39 4.37
CA VAL A 118 -9.90 10.33 3.99
C VAL A 118 -10.66 10.71 5.24
N ILE A 119 -10.88 12.01 5.43
CA ILE A 119 -11.83 12.52 6.39
C ILE A 119 -13.14 12.78 5.63
N THR A 120 -14.15 12.00 5.93
CA THR A 120 -15.47 12.10 5.26
C THR A 120 -16.20 13.38 5.64
N PRO A 121 -17.26 13.77 4.91
CA PRO A 121 -18.13 14.88 5.33
C PRO A 121 -18.73 14.71 6.73
N ALA A 122 -18.92 13.47 7.19
CA ALA A 122 -19.36 13.15 8.55
C ALA A 122 -18.23 13.19 9.59
N ALA A 123 -17.06 13.69 9.23
CA ALA A 123 -15.84 13.75 10.07
C ALA A 123 -15.29 12.37 10.50
N GLU A 124 -15.68 11.30 9.83
CA GLU A 124 -15.11 10.00 10.04
C GLU A 124 -13.78 9.86 9.30
N ARG A 125 -12.83 9.16 9.90
CA ARG A 125 -11.56 8.82 9.26
C ARG A 125 -11.62 7.43 8.65
N HIS A 126 -11.31 7.35 7.35
CA HIS A 126 -11.12 6.10 6.63
C HIS A 126 -9.66 6.02 6.19
N LEU A 127 -9.00 4.94 6.53
CA LEU A 127 -7.65 4.63 6.04
C LEU A 127 -7.73 4.07 4.62
N ILE A 128 -6.68 4.31 3.84
CA ILE A 128 -6.52 3.79 2.48
C ILE A 128 -5.23 2.98 2.43
N CYS A 129 -5.33 1.74 1.99
CA CYS A 129 -4.19 0.85 1.88
C CYS A 129 -3.19 1.32 0.82
N SER A 130 -1.92 1.35 1.15
CA SER A 130 -0.82 1.66 0.23
C SER A 130 -0.72 0.70 -0.96
N ARG A 131 -1.16 -0.55 -0.79
CA ARG A 131 -1.03 -1.63 -1.79
C ARG A 131 -2.27 -1.79 -2.67
N CYS A 132 -3.46 -1.93 -2.07
CA CYS A 132 -4.69 -2.29 -2.78
C CYS A 132 -5.73 -1.19 -2.84
N THR A 133 -5.46 -0.03 -2.24
CA THR A 133 -6.38 1.11 -2.16
C THR A 133 -7.72 0.85 -1.45
N LEU A 134 -7.88 -0.33 -0.81
CA LEU A 134 -9.03 -0.62 0.02
C LEU A 134 -9.18 0.44 1.11
N ARG A 135 -10.42 0.83 1.38
CA ARG A 135 -10.76 1.79 2.43
C ARG A 135 -11.46 1.10 3.58
N TRP A 136 -11.10 1.48 4.82
CA TRP A 136 -11.79 1.01 6.01
C TRP A 136 -11.83 2.10 7.06
N LYS A 137 -12.87 2.09 7.88
CA LYS A 137 -13.03 3.03 8.98
C LYS A 137 -12.01 2.75 10.07
N PHE A 138 -11.45 3.82 10.62
CA PHE A 138 -10.52 3.74 11.74
C PHE A 138 -10.72 4.92 12.71
N GLU A 139 -10.33 4.73 13.97
CA GLU A 139 -10.52 5.71 15.02
C GLU A 139 -9.88 7.06 14.67
N PRO A 140 -10.62 8.17 14.80
CA PRO A 140 -10.07 9.51 14.64
C PRO A 140 -8.92 9.75 15.63
N LEU A 141 -7.84 10.40 15.17
CA LEU A 141 -6.71 10.82 16.00
C LEU A 141 -5.94 9.69 16.71
N THR A 142 -6.18 8.43 16.38
CA THR A 142 -5.33 7.31 16.80
C THR A 142 -4.27 7.05 15.76
N CYS A 143 -3.01 6.95 16.17
CA CYS A 143 -1.93 6.62 15.24
C CYS A 143 -2.12 5.19 14.69
N PRO A 144 -2.18 4.97 13.36
CA PRO A 144 -2.35 3.64 12.81
C PRO A 144 -1.10 2.77 12.94
N TYR A 145 0.05 3.36 13.25
CA TYR A 145 1.33 2.63 13.31
C TYR A 145 1.67 2.13 14.71
N CYS A 146 1.49 2.95 15.75
CA CYS A 146 1.79 2.57 17.14
C CYS A 146 0.57 2.55 18.06
N ARG A 147 -0.63 2.89 17.55
CA ARG A 147 -1.89 2.95 18.30
C ARG A 147 -1.93 4.00 19.42
N ASN A 148 -1.00 4.95 19.41
CA ASN A 148 -1.11 6.09 20.31
C ASN A 148 -2.41 6.85 20.09
N ALA A 149 -3.20 7.04 21.13
CA ALA A 149 -4.46 7.77 21.13
C ALA A 149 -4.39 9.09 21.94
N GLU A 150 -3.22 9.40 22.50
CA GLU A 150 -3.00 10.65 23.23
C GLU A 150 -2.91 11.82 22.25
N ARG A 151 -3.92 12.70 22.30
CA ARG A 151 -4.07 13.80 21.33
C ARG A 151 -2.94 14.82 21.40
N SER A 152 -2.37 15.06 22.58
CA SER A 152 -1.26 15.98 22.80
C SER A 152 0.02 15.52 22.10
N LEU A 153 0.13 14.22 21.77
CA LEU A 153 1.24 13.59 21.06
C LEU A 153 0.94 13.33 19.56
N ILE A 154 -0.10 13.99 19.02
CA ILE A 154 -0.41 13.99 17.61
C ILE A 154 -0.33 15.41 17.06
N THR A 155 0.77 15.73 16.43
CA THR A 155 0.94 17.00 15.73
C THR A 155 0.22 16.97 14.39
N SER A 156 -0.49 18.05 14.04
CA SER A 156 -1.17 18.14 12.75
C SER A 156 -0.89 19.47 12.05
N PHE A 157 -0.71 19.41 10.75
CA PHE A 157 -0.61 20.58 9.88
C PHE A 157 -1.35 20.33 8.57
N ALA A 158 -1.72 21.39 7.86
CA ALA A 158 -2.54 21.29 6.66
C ALA A 158 -2.02 22.21 5.57
N THR A 159 -2.46 21.95 4.33
CA THR A 159 -2.32 22.91 3.21
C THR A 159 -3.15 24.16 3.48
N SER A 160 -2.80 25.28 2.81
CA SER A 160 -3.47 26.57 3.01
C SER A 160 -4.97 26.54 2.69
N ASP A 161 -5.38 25.69 1.72
CA ASP A 161 -6.78 25.44 1.38
C ASP A 161 -7.48 24.46 2.34
N GLY A 162 -6.70 23.80 3.21
CA GLY A 162 -7.17 22.81 4.16
C GLY A 162 -7.64 21.48 3.54
N GLN A 163 -7.39 21.27 2.25
CA GLN A 163 -7.79 20.04 1.54
C GLN A 163 -6.96 18.84 1.95
N TYR A 164 -5.68 19.04 2.27
CA TYR A 164 -4.79 18.01 2.74
C TYR A 164 -4.27 18.30 4.14
N ARG A 165 -4.11 17.25 4.91
CA ARG A 165 -3.57 17.30 6.27
C ARG A 165 -2.50 16.24 6.48
N VAL A 166 -1.62 16.51 7.42
CA VAL A 166 -0.69 15.52 7.98
C VAL A 166 -1.03 15.34 9.44
N TYR A 167 -1.06 14.10 9.89
CA TYR A 167 -1.11 13.71 11.29
C TYR A 167 0.18 12.98 11.62
N ALA A 168 1.04 13.60 12.39
CA ALA A 168 2.34 13.09 12.78
C ALA A 168 2.29 12.67 14.26
N CYS A 169 2.80 11.49 14.55
CA CYS A 169 2.81 10.92 15.89
C CYS A 169 4.16 11.13 16.56
N ASP A 170 4.17 11.84 17.69
CA ASP A 170 5.39 12.16 18.43
C ASP A 170 5.93 10.94 19.23
N VAL A 171 5.15 9.84 19.31
CA VAL A 171 5.57 8.59 19.96
C VAL A 171 6.41 7.73 19.02
N CYS A 172 5.93 7.47 17.80
CA CYS A 172 6.62 6.60 16.85
C CYS A 172 7.34 7.33 15.71
N HIS A 173 7.24 8.66 15.68
CA HIS A 173 7.81 9.53 14.66
C HIS A 173 7.40 9.17 13.22
N ARG A 174 6.19 8.61 13.07
CA ARG A 174 5.60 8.36 11.75
C ARG A 174 4.43 9.31 11.51
N TYR A 175 4.16 9.59 10.24
CA TYR A 175 3.04 10.45 9.84
C TYR A 175 2.11 9.74 8.84
N LEU A 176 0.86 10.19 8.83
CA LEU A 176 -0.17 9.80 7.86
C LEU A 176 -0.74 11.06 7.21
N LYS A 177 -0.79 11.05 5.89
CA LYS A 177 -1.48 12.10 5.13
C LYS A 177 -2.98 11.82 5.10
N ALA A 178 -3.77 12.88 5.04
CA ALA A 178 -5.22 12.78 4.95
C ALA A 178 -5.78 13.78 3.93
N TYR A 179 -6.72 13.31 3.12
CA TYR A 179 -7.56 14.11 2.26
C TYR A 179 -8.83 14.51 3.02
N ASP A 180 -9.08 15.80 3.17
CA ASP A 180 -10.25 16.32 3.88
C ASP A 180 -11.42 16.53 2.90
N ALA A 181 -12.28 15.52 2.78
CA ALA A 181 -13.41 15.55 1.86
C ALA A 181 -14.50 16.57 2.26
N ARG A 182 -14.43 17.14 3.46
CA ARG A 182 -15.34 18.22 3.88
C ARG A 182 -15.06 19.54 3.14
N ARG A 183 -13.86 19.69 2.61
CA ARG A 183 -13.37 20.88 1.89
C ARG A 183 -13.10 20.61 0.41
N ALA A 184 -13.32 19.39 -0.03
CA ALA A 184 -12.95 18.96 -1.36
C ALA A 184 -14.05 19.17 -2.39
N THR A 185 -13.64 19.52 -3.59
CA THR A 185 -14.53 19.69 -4.75
C THR A 185 -14.61 18.43 -5.62
N ARG A 186 -13.82 17.42 -5.34
CA ARG A 186 -13.75 16.14 -6.06
C ARG A 186 -13.59 14.95 -5.11
N PRO A 187 -13.87 13.74 -5.55
CA PRO A 187 -13.54 12.55 -4.76
C PRO A 187 -12.03 12.37 -4.63
N VAL A 188 -11.60 11.67 -3.55
CA VAL A 188 -10.20 11.30 -3.38
C VAL A 188 -9.75 10.35 -4.49
N MET A 189 -8.58 10.60 -5.02
CA MET A 189 -7.91 9.80 -6.07
C MET A 189 -6.53 9.39 -5.54
N PRO A 190 -6.39 8.26 -4.83
CA PRO A 190 -5.20 7.93 -4.03
C PRO A 190 -3.88 8.05 -4.79
N MET A 191 -3.86 7.64 -6.07
CA MET A 191 -2.66 7.74 -6.91
C MET A 191 -2.27 9.19 -7.23
N VAL A 192 -3.26 10.03 -7.49
CA VAL A 192 -3.04 11.45 -7.82
C VAL A 192 -2.73 12.23 -6.55
N ASP A 193 -3.50 11.98 -5.49
CA ASP A 193 -3.35 12.66 -4.20
C ASP A 193 -2.03 12.30 -3.53
N GLY A 194 -1.54 11.07 -3.72
CA GLY A 194 -0.20 10.66 -3.27
C GLY A 194 0.89 11.54 -3.85
N VAL A 195 0.82 11.82 -5.16
CA VAL A 195 1.78 12.71 -5.85
C VAL A 195 1.58 14.17 -5.48
N ALA A 196 0.33 14.64 -5.45
CA ALA A 196 0.00 16.02 -5.11
C ALA A 196 0.45 16.42 -3.69
N THR A 197 0.61 15.46 -2.80
CA THR A 197 1.01 15.66 -1.40
C THR A 197 2.49 15.46 -1.12
N LEU A 198 3.34 15.27 -2.13
CA LEU A 198 4.80 15.19 -1.94
C LEU A 198 5.42 16.39 -1.17
N PRO A 199 4.94 17.63 -1.34
CA PRO A 199 5.42 18.74 -0.51
C PRO A 199 5.12 18.55 0.99
N LEU A 200 4.02 17.88 1.35
CA LEU A 200 3.70 17.56 2.74
C LEU A 200 4.61 16.46 3.29
N ASP A 201 5.01 15.49 2.46
CA ASP A 201 6.00 14.48 2.83
C ASP A 201 7.34 15.17 3.16
N ALA A 202 7.80 16.07 2.30
CA ALA A 202 9.02 16.84 2.55
C ALA A 202 8.94 17.66 3.85
N ALA A 203 7.80 18.31 4.10
CA ALA A 203 7.58 19.09 5.32
C ALA A 203 7.54 18.23 6.59
N ALA A 204 7.00 17.01 6.51
CA ALA A 204 6.99 16.06 7.61
C ALA A 204 8.41 15.52 7.90
N MET A 205 9.12 15.13 6.85
CA MET A 205 10.51 14.63 6.96
C MET A 205 11.46 15.69 7.52
N GLN A 206 11.33 16.95 7.13
CA GLN A 206 12.11 18.07 7.69
C GLN A 206 11.86 18.27 9.18
N ARG A 207 10.70 17.83 9.71
CA ARG A 207 10.37 17.85 11.15
C ARG A 207 10.75 16.57 11.88
N GLY A 208 11.44 15.63 11.23
CA GLY A 208 11.93 14.39 11.83
C GLY A 208 10.92 13.23 11.82
N TYR A 209 9.83 13.32 11.05
CA TYR A 209 8.89 12.22 10.90
C TYR A 209 9.20 11.39 9.64
N SER A 210 8.84 10.10 9.68
CA SER A 210 8.93 9.16 8.56
C SER A 210 7.54 8.68 8.10
N GLY A 211 7.38 8.43 6.82
CA GLY A 211 6.15 7.90 6.23
C GLY A 211 6.21 6.40 6.01
#